data_bc71c5ab75c610e682a3a3f9e0615d53
#
_entry.id   bc71c5ab75c610e682a3a3f9e0615d53
#
_cell.length_a   1.000
_cell.length_b   1.000
_cell.length_c   1.000
_cell.angle_alpha   90.00
_cell.angle_beta   90.00
_cell.angle_gamma   90.00
#
_symmetry.space_group_name_H-M   'P 1'
#
loop_
_entity.id
_entity.type
_entity.pdbx_description
1 polymer ?
#
loop_
_entity_poly.entity_id
_entity_poly.type
_entity_poly.pdbx_seq_one_letter_code
_entity_poly.pdbx_strand_id
1 'polypeptide(L)'
;MKRILILTAAFFLIVSGQLFAEKITFSAGSMSGQAGDSSATTTLTGSAFIQTSSIEISADTIELSGDDYRFIKAEGAVSGKNLETNMEFTCDSMSYDRQTKVAMLQGNVKLVDLENDVKADAQIIEYNQNTNIAVLQIGITLTQKKNICTGAYAVYQKNEQLLEISGNAQVKQENDTFRAQQILLNLDTQNITLSGNVKGSVTETKKAEESKGEE
;
A
#
# COMPACT_ATOMS: atom_id res chain seq x y z
N MET A 1 12.70 -65.12 36.72
CA MET A 1 11.78 -64.22 35.97
C MET A 1 12.17 -62.79 36.30
N LYS A 2 12.99 -62.15 35.43
CA LYS A 2 13.42 -60.74 35.56
C LYS A 2 12.45 -59.86 34.79
N ARG A 3 11.75 -58.97 35.49
CA ARG A 3 10.87 -57.94 34.91
C ARG A 3 11.76 -56.76 34.51
N ILE A 4 11.89 -56.48 33.22
CA ILE A 4 12.56 -55.31 32.67
C ILE A 4 11.51 -54.19 32.63
N LEU A 5 11.75 -53.13 33.40
CA LEU A 5 10.96 -51.91 33.44
C LEU A 5 11.51 -50.98 32.36
N ILE A 6 10.78 -50.81 31.26
CA ILE A 6 11.14 -49.84 30.18
C ILE A 6 10.58 -48.50 30.63
N LEU A 7 11.49 -47.56 30.97
CA LEU A 7 11.17 -46.17 31.25
C LEU A 7 11.20 -45.38 29.92
N THR A 8 10.02 -45.10 29.33
CA THR A 8 9.90 -44.20 28.20
C THR A 8 9.98 -42.76 28.71
N ALA A 9 11.12 -42.11 28.50
CA ALA A 9 11.28 -40.66 28.70
C ALA A 9 10.66 -39.94 27.51
N ALA A 10 9.47 -39.33 27.70
CA ALA A 10 8.88 -38.40 26.74
C ALA A 10 9.71 -37.11 26.74
N PHE A 11 10.49 -36.91 25.69
CA PHE A 11 11.23 -35.65 25.43
C PHE A 11 10.24 -34.62 24.89
N PHE A 12 9.75 -33.74 25.78
CA PHE A 12 8.91 -32.61 25.43
C PHE A 12 9.81 -31.52 24.86
N LEU A 13 9.85 -31.43 23.53
CA LEU A 13 10.55 -30.36 22.81
C LEU A 13 9.73 -29.06 22.95
N ILE A 14 10.08 -28.24 23.96
CA ILE A 14 9.55 -26.88 24.07
C ILE A 14 10.21 -26.08 22.96
N VAL A 15 9.49 -25.91 21.86
CA VAL A 15 9.84 -24.90 20.85
C VAL A 15 9.51 -23.54 21.47
N SER A 16 10.49 -22.96 22.17
CA SER A 16 10.45 -21.56 22.58
C SER A 16 10.53 -20.72 21.30
N GLY A 17 9.37 -20.29 20.77
CA GLY A 17 9.30 -19.24 19.76
C GLY A 17 10.01 -18.02 20.34
N GLN A 18 11.16 -17.69 19.80
CA GLN A 18 11.83 -16.43 20.11
C GLN A 18 10.96 -15.32 19.54
N LEU A 19 10.20 -14.66 20.39
CA LEU A 19 9.58 -13.36 20.09
C LEU A 19 10.75 -12.36 19.95
N PHE A 20 11.26 -12.20 18.74
CA PHE A 20 12.15 -11.09 18.43
C PHE A 20 11.32 -9.81 18.48
N ALA A 21 11.53 -8.99 19.49
CA ALA A 21 10.99 -7.65 19.53
C ALA A 21 11.53 -6.90 18.30
N GLU A 22 10.61 -6.38 17.45
CA GLU A 22 11.02 -5.61 16.30
C GLU A 22 11.68 -4.30 16.74
N LYS A 23 12.91 -4.06 16.30
CA LYS A 23 13.67 -2.86 16.63
C LYS A 23 13.11 -1.66 15.85
N ILE A 24 12.81 -0.57 16.55
CA ILE A 24 12.55 0.74 15.95
C ILE A 24 13.81 1.59 16.13
N THR A 25 14.35 2.12 15.04
CA THR A 25 15.39 3.14 15.05
C THR A 25 14.77 4.48 14.66
N PHE A 26 15.26 5.58 15.24
CA PHE A 26 14.74 6.91 14.96
C PHE A 26 15.82 7.98 15.03
N SER A 27 15.55 9.10 14.37
CA SER A 27 16.27 10.36 14.52
C SER A 27 15.29 11.54 14.46
N ALA A 28 15.56 12.61 15.18
CA ALA A 28 14.75 13.82 15.20
C ALA A 28 15.55 15.01 15.74
N GLY A 29 15.08 16.21 15.53
CA GLY A 29 15.61 17.44 16.15
C GLY A 29 15.37 17.48 17.66
N SER A 30 14.22 16.97 18.11
CA SER A 30 13.90 16.78 19.53
C SER A 30 12.98 15.59 19.79
N MET A 31 13.03 15.08 21.00
CA MET A 31 12.20 13.98 21.49
C MET A 31 11.59 14.37 22.83
N SER A 32 10.31 14.08 23.00
CA SER A 32 9.61 14.13 24.28
C SER A 32 8.89 12.82 24.55
N GLY A 33 8.88 12.36 25.78
CA GLY A 33 8.28 11.09 26.19
C GLY A 33 8.96 10.54 27.45
N GLN A 34 8.53 9.37 27.88
CA GLN A 34 9.12 8.70 29.05
C GLN A 34 10.07 7.61 28.55
N ALA A 35 11.37 7.77 28.82
CA ALA A 35 12.36 6.79 28.41
C ALA A 35 12.18 5.47 29.18
N GLY A 36 12.23 4.34 28.46
CA GLY A 36 12.16 3.00 29.04
C GLY A 36 10.76 2.48 29.30
N ASP A 37 9.71 3.23 28.98
CA ASP A 37 8.33 2.79 29.05
C ASP A 37 7.72 2.73 27.63
N SER A 38 7.62 1.54 27.06
CA SER A 38 7.07 1.31 25.71
C SER A 38 5.55 1.46 25.64
N SER A 39 4.86 1.65 26.77
CA SER A 39 3.45 1.98 26.84
C SER A 39 3.19 3.49 26.84
N ALA A 40 4.21 4.30 27.13
CA ALA A 40 4.11 5.75 27.09
C ALA A 40 4.18 6.29 25.67
N THR A 41 3.51 7.42 25.46
CA THR A 41 3.61 8.13 24.17
C THR A 41 4.99 8.79 24.05
N THR A 42 5.63 8.59 22.92
CA THR A 42 6.88 9.24 22.53
C THR A 42 6.65 10.08 21.30
N THR A 43 6.99 11.37 21.35
CA THR A 43 6.87 12.31 20.24
C THR A 43 8.24 12.75 19.76
N LEU A 44 8.48 12.63 18.46
CA LEU A 44 9.67 13.05 17.73
C LEU A 44 9.30 14.28 16.89
N THR A 45 10.06 15.36 16.96
CA THR A 45 9.80 16.59 16.18
C THR A 45 11.06 17.12 15.52
N GLY A 46 10.86 17.82 14.40
CA GLY A 46 11.95 18.42 13.63
C GLY A 46 12.67 17.42 12.73
N SER A 47 12.19 17.23 11.48
CA SER A 47 12.69 16.25 10.53
C SER A 47 12.78 14.85 11.14
N ALA A 48 11.68 14.43 11.76
CA ALA A 48 11.59 13.14 12.43
C ALA A 48 11.68 12.01 11.38
N PHE A 49 12.44 10.98 11.72
CA PHE A 49 12.59 9.77 10.92
C PHE A 49 12.51 8.56 11.81
N ILE A 50 11.81 7.53 11.36
CA ILE A 50 11.79 6.21 11.98
C ILE A 50 12.01 5.13 10.94
N GLN A 51 12.62 4.03 11.37
CA GLN A 51 12.81 2.82 10.58
C GLN A 51 12.54 1.59 11.43
N THR A 52 11.78 0.67 10.87
CA THR A 52 11.58 -0.70 11.36
C THR A 52 12.13 -1.71 10.35
N SER A 53 11.88 -3.01 10.55
CA SER A 53 12.21 -4.03 9.55
C SER A 53 11.38 -3.90 8.26
N SER A 54 10.16 -3.33 8.35
CA SER A 54 9.19 -3.33 7.26
C SER A 54 8.86 -1.96 6.68
N ILE A 55 9.15 -0.86 7.39
CA ILE A 55 8.75 0.49 6.96
C ILE A 55 9.76 1.54 7.37
N GLU A 56 9.94 2.55 6.52
CA GLU A 56 10.61 3.82 6.78
C GLU A 56 9.60 4.96 6.68
N ILE A 57 9.64 5.92 7.61
CA ILE A 57 8.76 7.09 7.63
C ILE A 57 9.57 8.33 7.99
N SER A 58 9.39 9.40 7.23
CA SER A 58 9.87 10.75 7.54
C SER A 58 8.69 11.70 7.65
N ALA A 59 8.73 12.65 8.59
CA ALA A 59 7.69 13.67 8.79
C ALA A 59 8.22 14.85 9.60
N ASP A 60 7.44 15.94 9.71
CA ASP A 60 7.74 17.01 10.65
C ASP A 60 7.62 16.53 12.10
N THR A 61 6.58 15.71 12.37
CA THR A 61 6.31 15.13 13.69
C THR A 61 5.93 13.66 13.54
N ILE A 62 6.47 12.80 14.42
CA ILE A 62 6.08 11.38 14.53
C ILE A 62 5.77 11.09 16.00
N GLU A 63 4.60 10.50 16.25
CA GLU A 63 4.17 10.00 17.54
C GLU A 63 4.17 8.47 17.54
N LEU A 64 4.81 7.89 18.54
CA LEU A 64 4.82 6.45 18.83
C LEU A 64 4.03 6.21 20.10
N SER A 65 3.02 5.33 20.08
CA SER A 65 2.13 5.10 21.22
C SER A 65 1.58 3.67 21.28
N GLY A 66 0.95 3.33 22.42
CA GLY A 66 0.41 2.01 22.71
C GLY A 66 1.49 1.01 23.10
N ASP A 67 1.07 -0.16 23.55
CA ASP A 67 1.97 -1.22 23.99
C ASP A 67 2.98 -1.57 22.90
N ASP A 68 4.26 -1.63 23.25
CA ASP A 68 5.38 -1.88 22.33
C ASP A 68 5.41 -0.94 21.11
N TYR A 69 4.95 0.31 21.29
CA TYR A 69 4.83 1.30 20.21
C TYR A 69 4.03 0.78 19.03
N ARG A 70 2.89 0.17 19.32
CA ARG A 70 1.99 -0.41 18.32
C ARG A 70 1.54 0.61 17.29
N PHE A 71 1.22 1.83 17.71
CA PHE A 71 0.68 2.86 16.85
C PHE A 71 1.75 3.89 16.48
N ILE A 72 1.84 4.18 15.21
CA ILE A 72 2.66 5.25 14.64
C ILE A 72 1.72 6.26 14.01
N LYS A 73 1.83 7.54 14.40
CA LYS A 73 1.21 8.66 13.70
C LYS A 73 2.29 9.58 13.18
N ALA A 74 2.13 10.09 11.96
CA ALA A 74 3.05 11.04 11.35
C ALA A 74 2.25 12.21 10.75
N GLU A 75 2.74 13.42 10.93
CA GLU A 75 2.11 14.66 10.49
C GLU A 75 3.13 15.62 9.90
N GLY A 76 2.75 16.31 8.83
CA GLY A 76 3.53 17.32 8.13
C GLY A 76 4.56 16.73 7.19
N ALA A 77 4.39 16.98 5.88
CA ALA A 77 5.28 16.50 4.80
C ALA A 77 5.67 15.03 4.93
N VAL A 78 4.68 14.18 5.20
CA VAL A 78 4.90 12.74 5.43
C VAL A 78 5.38 12.08 4.15
N SER A 79 6.46 11.32 4.24
CA SER A 79 6.92 10.39 3.21
C SER A 79 7.34 9.07 3.83
N GLY A 80 7.13 7.98 3.11
CA GLY A 80 7.51 6.67 3.62
C GLY A 80 7.67 5.65 2.52
N LYS A 81 8.28 4.53 2.93
CA LYS A 81 8.52 3.37 2.08
C LYS A 81 8.21 2.10 2.86
N ASN A 82 7.42 1.24 2.26
CA ASN A 82 7.25 -0.13 2.72
C ASN A 82 8.33 -1.00 2.08
N LEU A 83 9.22 -1.54 2.91
CA LEU A 83 10.41 -2.29 2.46
C LEU A 83 10.07 -3.72 2.01
N GLU A 84 8.94 -4.28 2.48
CA GLU A 84 8.50 -5.63 2.13
C GLU A 84 7.72 -5.66 0.82
N THR A 85 6.95 -4.61 0.53
CA THR A 85 6.04 -4.57 -0.62
C THR A 85 6.48 -3.62 -1.72
N ASN A 86 7.64 -2.94 -1.57
CA ASN A 86 8.16 -1.95 -2.51
C ASN A 86 7.15 -0.83 -2.86
N MET A 87 6.37 -0.40 -1.85
CA MET A 87 5.44 0.71 -1.98
C MET A 87 6.05 1.97 -1.39
N GLU A 88 5.99 3.08 -2.11
CA GLU A 88 6.39 4.40 -1.64
C GLU A 88 5.17 5.31 -1.57
N PHE A 89 5.15 6.24 -0.60
CA PHE A 89 4.04 7.16 -0.45
C PHE A 89 4.46 8.53 0.05
N THR A 90 3.64 9.54 -0.25
CA THR A 90 3.66 10.85 0.39
C THR A 90 2.23 11.26 0.76
N CYS A 91 2.05 12.00 1.84
CA CYS A 91 0.74 12.52 2.29
C CYS A 91 0.91 13.66 3.30
N ASP A 92 -0.20 14.26 3.73
CA ASP A 92 -0.18 15.28 4.78
C ASP A 92 -0.12 14.66 6.17
N SER A 93 -0.81 13.52 6.37
CA SER A 93 -0.80 12.77 7.62
C SER A 93 -0.98 11.27 7.41
N MET A 94 -0.50 10.49 8.35
CA MET A 94 -0.52 9.03 8.32
C MET A 94 -0.77 8.46 9.73
N SER A 95 -1.51 7.35 9.79
CA SER A 95 -1.52 6.45 10.95
C SER A 95 -1.23 5.02 10.51
N TYR A 96 -0.48 4.29 11.33
CA TYR A 96 -0.11 2.90 11.07
C TYR A 96 -0.24 2.07 12.34
N ASP A 97 -0.96 0.97 12.25
CA ASP A 97 -1.04 -0.05 13.30
C ASP A 97 -0.08 -1.18 12.94
N ARG A 98 1.02 -1.29 13.67
CA ARG A 98 2.07 -2.30 13.46
C ARG A 98 1.58 -3.73 13.69
N GLN A 99 0.55 -3.92 14.50
CA GLN A 99 -0.01 -5.26 14.79
C GLN A 99 -0.90 -5.75 13.64
N THR A 100 -1.80 -4.89 13.15
CA THR A 100 -2.70 -5.23 12.03
C THR A 100 -2.07 -5.03 10.67
N LYS A 101 -0.93 -4.29 10.61
CA LYS A 101 -0.22 -3.92 9.38
C LYS A 101 -1.09 -3.07 8.44
N VAL A 102 -1.97 -2.25 9.00
CA VAL A 102 -2.84 -1.33 8.26
C VAL A 102 -2.32 0.10 8.39
N ALA A 103 -2.11 0.74 7.24
CA ALA A 103 -1.77 2.15 7.14
C ALA A 103 -2.96 2.94 6.58
N MET A 104 -3.28 4.09 7.20
CA MET A 104 -4.20 5.08 6.69
C MET A 104 -3.42 6.34 6.33
N LEU A 105 -3.44 6.71 5.05
CA LEU A 105 -2.80 7.90 4.50
C LEU A 105 -3.88 8.93 4.17
N GLN A 106 -3.69 10.20 4.53
CA GLN A 106 -4.69 11.25 4.37
C GLN A 106 -4.06 12.55 3.89
N GLY A 107 -4.79 13.25 3.00
CA GLY A 107 -4.42 14.53 2.43
C GLY A 107 -3.35 14.42 1.35
N ASN A 108 -3.68 14.81 0.12
CA ASN A 108 -2.78 14.86 -1.03
C ASN A 108 -1.95 13.58 -1.22
N VAL A 109 -2.60 12.43 -0.99
CA VAL A 109 -1.90 11.14 -0.99
C VAL A 109 -1.40 10.79 -2.38
N LYS A 110 -0.11 10.45 -2.47
CA LYS A 110 0.52 9.81 -3.63
C LYS A 110 1.07 8.47 -3.20
N LEU A 111 0.72 7.42 -3.91
CA LEU A 111 1.19 6.05 -3.68
C LEU A 111 1.83 5.53 -4.96
N VAL A 112 2.99 4.91 -4.84
CA VAL A 112 3.71 4.30 -5.95
C VAL A 112 4.02 2.86 -5.61
N ASP A 113 3.50 1.93 -6.41
CA ASP A 113 3.91 0.53 -6.41
C ASP A 113 5.03 0.36 -7.44
N LEU A 114 6.26 0.25 -6.94
CA LEU A 114 7.45 0.14 -7.77
C LEU A 114 7.56 -1.20 -8.50
N GLU A 115 6.91 -2.23 -7.99
CA GLU A 115 6.94 -3.57 -8.59
C GLU A 115 6.04 -3.66 -9.82
N ASN A 116 4.84 -3.07 -9.75
CA ASN A 116 3.84 -3.14 -10.81
C ASN A 116 3.76 -1.87 -11.67
N ASP A 117 4.63 -0.87 -11.43
CA ASP A 117 4.63 0.45 -12.08
C ASP A 117 3.26 1.15 -12.00
N VAL A 118 2.63 1.08 -10.82
CA VAL A 118 1.34 1.72 -10.54
C VAL A 118 1.58 2.99 -9.73
N LYS A 119 0.96 4.09 -10.16
CA LYS A 119 0.94 5.36 -9.42
C LYS A 119 -0.50 5.74 -9.14
N ALA A 120 -0.79 6.11 -7.90
CA ALA A 120 -2.13 6.49 -7.48
C ALA A 120 -2.11 7.79 -6.66
N ASP A 121 -3.01 8.69 -7.01
CA ASP A 121 -3.33 9.91 -6.25
C ASP A 121 -4.74 9.77 -5.68
N ALA A 122 -4.96 10.18 -4.43
CA ALA A 122 -6.28 10.23 -3.79
C ALA A 122 -6.26 11.17 -2.56
N GLN A 123 -7.41 11.45 -1.95
CA GLN A 123 -7.45 12.16 -0.67
C GLN A 123 -7.22 11.21 0.51
N ILE A 124 -7.63 9.95 0.39
CA ILE A 124 -7.48 8.93 1.43
C ILE A 124 -7.05 7.62 0.75
N ILE A 125 -6.03 6.98 1.31
CA ILE A 125 -5.65 5.60 0.95
C ILE A 125 -5.48 4.80 2.24
N GLU A 126 -6.23 3.71 2.36
CA GLU A 126 -6.00 2.67 3.36
C GLU A 126 -5.27 1.50 2.68
N TYR A 127 -4.12 1.12 3.22
CA TYR A 127 -3.34 -0.01 2.72
C TYR A 127 -3.15 -1.06 3.80
N ASN A 128 -3.53 -2.30 3.50
CA ASN A 128 -3.30 -3.45 4.34
C ASN A 128 -2.15 -4.28 3.78
N GLN A 129 -1.01 -4.28 4.47
CA GLN A 129 0.21 -4.97 4.07
C GLN A 129 0.07 -6.49 4.09
N ASN A 130 -0.76 -7.05 4.98
CA ASN A 130 -0.95 -8.51 5.04
C ASN A 130 -1.74 -9.05 3.85
N THR A 131 -2.67 -8.27 3.32
CA THR A 131 -3.51 -8.65 2.17
C THR A 131 -3.03 -8.07 0.85
N ASN A 132 -2.12 -7.08 0.89
CA ASN A 132 -1.68 -6.30 -0.26
C ASN A 132 -2.83 -5.60 -1.00
N ILE A 133 -3.83 -5.13 -0.24
CA ILE A 133 -4.99 -4.40 -0.76
C ILE A 133 -4.90 -2.94 -0.37
N ALA A 134 -5.06 -2.04 -1.35
CA ALA A 134 -5.23 -0.62 -1.15
C ALA A 134 -6.67 -0.21 -1.49
N VAL A 135 -7.32 0.52 -0.57
CA VAL A 135 -8.62 1.16 -0.76
C VAL A 135 -8.40 2.66 -0.92
N LEU A 136 -8.78 3.19 -2.07
CA LEU A 136 -8.60 4.59 -2.43
C LEU A 136 -9.95 5.31 -2.42
N GLN A 137 -9.97 6.53 -1.88
CA GLN A 137 -11.20 7.30 -1.76
C GLN A 137 -10.96 8.77 -2.10
N ILE A 138 -11.93 9.35 -2.82
CA ILE A 138 -12.05 10.76 -3.15
C ILE A 138 -10.95 11.24 -4.11
N GLY A 139 -11.38 11.65 -5.32
CA GLY A 139 -10.50 12.28 -6.30
C GLY A 139 -9.40 11.37 -6.84
N ILE A 140 -9.75 10.10 -7.08
CA ILE A 140 -8.78 9.09 -7.47
C ILE A 140 -8.30 9.31 -8.89
N THR A 141 -6.99 9.27 -9.06
CA THR A 141 -6.32 9.05 -10.35
C THR A 141 -5.29 7.95 -10.19
N LEU A 142 -5.44 6.84 -10.92
CA LEU A 142 -4.46 5.76 -10.96
C LEU A 142 -3.92 5.64 -12.38
N THR A 143 -2.60 5.59 -12.49
CA THR A 143 -1.91 5.43 -13.78
C THR A 143 -1.04 4.18 -13.77
N GLN A 144 -1.09 3.44 -14.86
CA GLN A 144 -0.21 2.29 -15.10
C GLN A 144 -0.06 2.09 -16.60
N LYS A 145 1.17 2.04 -17.10
CA LYS A 145 1.44 1.98 -18.55
C LYS A 145 0.71 3.12 -19.29
N LYS A 146 -0.25 2.77 -20.15
CA LYS A 146 -1.05 3.71 -20.95
C LYS A 146 -2.44 3.98 -20.37
N ASN A 147 -2.75 3.37 -19.22
CA ASN A 147 -4.04 3.53 -18.57
C ASN A 147 -4.03 4.73 -17.63
N ILE A 148 -5.08 5.53 -17.68
CA ILE A 148 -5.42 6.55 -16.69
C ILE A 148 -6.83 6.22 -16.21
N CYS A 149 -6.94 5.83 -14.95
CA CYS A 149 -8.18 5.43 -14.31
C CYS A 149 -8.61 6.51 -13.32
N THR A 150 -9.86 6.95 -13.35
CA THR A 150 -10.40 7.94 -12.42
C THR A 150 -11.72 7.49 -11.83
N GLY A 151 -12.01 7.90 -10.59
CA GLY A 151 -13.25 7.57 -9.89
C GLY A 151 -13.32 8.21 -8.51
N ALA A 152 -14.35 7.84 -7.75
CA ALA A 152 -14.52 8.31 -6.37
C ALA A 152 -14.13 7.25 -5.33
N TYR A 153 -14.19 5.97 -5.70
CA TYR A 153 -13.81 4.84 -4.86
C TYR A 153 -13.09 3.79 -5.71
N ALA A 154 -12.00 3.24 -5.22
CA ALA A 154 -11.29 2.15 -5.88
C ALA A 154 -10.70 1.16 -4.88
N VAL A 155 -10.58 -0.09 -5.32
CA VAL A 155 -9.87 -1.16 -4.64
C VAL A 155 -8.78 -1.67 -5.58
N TYR A 156 -7.53 -1.54 -5.16
CA TYR A 156 -6.36 -2.09 -5.85
C TYR A 156 -5.85 -3.30 -5.11
N GLN A 157 -5.90 -4.46 -5.74
CA GLN A 157 -5.37 -5.74 -5.26
C GLN A 157 -4.00 -5.94 -5.93
N LYS A 158 -2.93 -5.64 -5.18
CA LYS A 158 -1.56 -5.61 -5.72
C LYS A 158 -1.12 -6.96 -6.28
N ASN A 159 -1.37 -8.05 -5.55
CA ASN A 159 -0.92 -9.38 -5.94
C ASN A 159 -1.59 -9.87 -7.22
N GLU A 160 -2.87 -9.59 -7.37
CA GLU A 160 -3.69 -9.94 -8.54
C GLU A 160 -3.57 -8.95 -9.68
N GLN A 161 -2.90 -7.82 -9.43
CA GLN A 161 -2.86 -6.67 -10.33
C GLN A 161 -4.26 -6.27 -10.83
N LEU A 162 -5.23 -6.29 -9.91
CA LEU A 162 -6.64 -6.04 -10.22
C LEU A 162 -7.08 -4.71 -9.62
N LEU A 163 -7.66 -3.86 -10.45
CA LEU A 163 -8.25 -2.58 -10.07
C LEU A 163 -9.75 -2.62 -10.30
N GLU A 164 -10.51 -2.46 -9.22
CA GLU A 164 -11.93 -2.17 -9.27
C GLU A 164 -12.17 -0.70 -8.96
N ILE A 165 -12.90 0.01 -9.82
CA ILE A 165 -13.14 1.44 -9.65
C ILE A 165 -14.62 1.77 -9.87
N SER A 166 -15.15 2.68 -9.05
CA SER A 166 -16.56 3.10 -9.09
C SER A 166 -16.73 4.59 -8.76
N GLY A 167 -17.98 5.08 -8.87
CA GLY A 167 -18.29 6.49 -8.64
C GLY A 167 -17.79 7.37 -9.78
N ASN A 168 -18.54 7.42 -10.90
CA ASN A 168 -18.15 8.07 -12.15
C ASN A 168 -16.86 7.48 -12.74
N ALA A 169 -16.75 6.16 -12.68
CA ALA A 169 -15.56 5.45 -13.14
C ALA A 169 -15.28 5.73 -14.63
N GLN A 170 -14.03 6.06 -14.91
CA GLN A 170 -13.52 6.25 -16.26
C GLN A 170 -12.14 5.62 -16.40
N VAL A 171 -11.91 4.97 -17.53
CA VAL A 171 -10.59 4.55 -17.99
C VAL A 171 -10.30 5.19 -19.33
N LYS A 172 -9.17 5.86 -19.43
CA LYS A 172 -8.58 6.33 -20.67
C LYS A 172 -7.38 5.45 -21.00
N GLN A 173 -7.40 4.85 -22.19
CA GLN A 173 -6.32 4.02 -22.70
C GLN A 173 -5.88 4.55 -24.07
N GLU A 174 -4.76 5.25 -24.12
CA GLU A 174 -4.31 6.00 -25.29
C GLU A 174 -5.37 7.01 -25.78
N ASN A 175 -6.02 6.73 -26.91
CA ASN A 175 -7.08 7.56 -27.51
C ASN A 175 -8.48 7.06 -27.16
N ASP A 176 -8.59 5.90 -26.54
CA ASP A 176 -9.85 5.28 -26.17
C ASP A 176 -10.30 5.75 -24.79
N THR A 177 -11.60 5.88 -24.62
CA THR A 177 -12.19 6.30 -23.35
C THR A 177 -13.40 5.43 -23.04
N PHE A 178 -13.44 4.91 -21.82
CA PHE A 178 -14.51 4.06 -21.31
C PHE A 178 -15.06 4.65 -20.00
N ARG A 179 -16.38 4.66 -19.85
CA ARG A 179 -17.09 5.11 -18.65
C ARG A 179 -18.16 4.11 -18.27
N ALA A 180 -18.32 3.87 -16.97
CA ALA A 180 -19.34 2.98 -16.44
C ALA A 180 -19.66 3.34 -14.99
N GLN A 181 -20.64 2.68 -14.38
CA GLN A 181 -20.84 2.76 -12.92
C GLN A 181 -19.71 2.06 -12.17
N GLN A 182 -19.24 0.93 -12.73
CA GLN A 182 -18.14 0.13 -12.20
C GLN A 182 -17.25 -0.33 -13.36
N ILE A 183 -15.95 -0.28 -13.15
CA ILE A 183 -14.93 -0.76 -14.08
C ILE A 183 -14.00 -1.70 -13.32
N LEU A 184 -13.80 -2.89 -13.86
CA LEU A 184 -12.79 -3.85 -13.42
C LEU A 184 -11.71 -3.90 -14.49
N LEU A 185 -10.48 -3.59 -14.09
CA LEU A 185 -9.30 -3.59 -14.98
C LEU A 185 -8.24 -4.53 -14.39
N ASN A 186 -7.85 -5.54 -15.16
CA ASN A 186 -6.65 -6.31 -14.87
C ASN A 186 -5.44 -5.57 -15.45
N LEU A 187 -4.55 -5.12 -14.59
CA LEU A 187 -3.40 -4.27 -14.94
C LEU A 187 -2.25 -5.06 -15.60
N ASP A 188 -2.22 -6.38 -15.45
CA ASP A 188 -1.25 -7.26 -16.14
C ASP A 188 -1.70 -7.55 -17.56
N THR A 189 -2.89 -8.14 -17.72
CA THR A 189 -3.43 -8.57 -19.02
C THR A 189 -4.08 -7.44 -19.82
N GLN A 190 -4.34 -6.29 -19.20
CA GLN A 190 -5.05 -5.13 -19.75
C GLN A 190 -6.52 -5.41 -20.10
N ASN A 191 -7.09 -6.52 -19.61
CA ASN A 191 -8.50 -6.84 -19.78
C ASN A 191 -9.37 -5.90 -18.96
N ILE A 192 -10.42 -5.36 -19.60
CA ILE A 192 -11.36 -4.43 -18.97
C ILE A 192 -12.78 -5.00 -19.01
N THR A 193 -13.48 -4.92 -17.89
CA THR A 193 -14.91 -5.23 -17.80
C THR A 193 -15.66 -3.99 -17.28
N LEU A 194 -16.72 -3.61 -17.97
CA LEU A 194 -17.52 -2.43 -17.70
C LEU A 194 -18.93 -2.85 -17.30
N SER A 195 -19.46 -2.28 -16.21
CA SER A 195 -20.81 -2.57 -15.71
C SER A 195 -21.58 -1.30 -15.37
N GLY A 196 -22.83 -1.23 -15.82
CA GLY A 196 -23.78 -0.15 -15.55
C GLY A 196 -23.51 1.12 -16.36
N ASN A 197 -24.50 1.53 -17.18
CA ASN A 197 -24.47 2.76 -18.01
C ASN A 197 -23.18 2.92 -18.84
N VAL A 198 -22.77 1.84 -19.48
CA VAL A 198 -21.52 1.79 -20.25
C VAL A 198 -21.57 2.76 -21.42
N LYS A 199 -20.53 3.59 -21.55
CA LYS A 199 -20.26 4.50 -22.66
C LYS A 199 -18.80 4.41 -23.03
N GLY A 200 -18.47 4.50 -24.31
CA GLY A 200 -17.07 4.45 -24.75
C GLY A 200 -16.89 5.08 -26.13
N SER A 201 -15.68 5.46 -26.43
CA SER A 201 -15.18 5.79 -27.76
C SER A 201 -13.90 5.02 -28.02
N VAL A 202 -13.80 4.45 -29.21
CA VAL A 202 -12.63 3.69 -29.67
C VAL A 202 -12.13 4.34 -30.95
N THR A 203 -10.84 4.57 -31.04
CA THR A 203 -10.19 5.20 -32.18
C THR A 203 -9.56 4.14 -33.07
N GLU A 204 -10.00 4.00 -34.29
CA GLU A 204 -9.35 3.13 -35.27
C GLU A 204 -8.01 3.72 -35.72
N THR A 205 -6.91 3.01 -35.43
CA THR A 205 -5.62 3.33 -36.03
C THR A 205 -5.58 2.72 -37.41
N LYS A 206 -5.80 3.51 -38.49
CA LYS A 206 -5.57 3.06 -39.88
C LYS A 206 -4.06 2.70 -39.98
N LYS A 207 -3.76 1.41 -40.18
CA LYS A 207 -2.43 1.02 -40.68
C LYS A 207 -2.24 1.72 -42.02
N ALA A 208 -1.18 2.52 -42.13
CA ALA A 208 -0.75 3.01 -43.44
C ALA A 208 -0.46 1.78 -44.30
N GLU A 209 -1.24 1.59 -45.36
CA GLU A 209 -0.91 0.65 -46.43
C GLU A 209 0.42 1.12 -47.03
N GLU A 210 1.49 0.30 -46.82
CA GLU A 210 2.71 0.42 -47.62
C GLU A 210 2.28 0.21 -49.08
N SER A 211 2.21 1.31 -49.84
CA SER A 211 2.12 1.23 -51.29
C SER A 211 3.40 0.55 -51.78
N LYS A 212 3.30 -0.72 -52.10
CA LYS A 212 4.27 -1.37 -52.99
C LYS A 212 4.18 -0.64 -54.32
N GLY A 213 5.11 0.26 -54.58
CA GLY A 213 5.41 0.74 -55.91
C GLY A 213 5.92 -0.45 -56.73
N GLU A 214 5.14 -0.82 -57.75
CA GLU A 214 5.64 -1.61 -58.86
C GLU A 214 6.53 -0.70 -59.71
N GLU A 215 7.75 -1.11 -59.87
CA GLU A 215 8.59 -0.89 -61.09
C GLU A 215 9.25 -2.19 -61.49
#